data_7d0205442da4ef3b7368c30ee1bf9613
#
_entry.id   7d0205442da4ef3b7368c30ee1bf9613
#
_cell.length_a   1.000
_cell.length_b   1.000
_cell.length_c   1.000
_cell.angle_alpha   90.00
_cell.angle_beta   90.00
_cell.angle_gamma   90.00
#
_symmetry.space_group_name_H-M   'P 1'
#
loop_
_entity.id
_entity.type
_entity.pdbx_description
1 polymer ?
#
loop_
_entity_poly.entity_id
_entity_poly.type
_entity_poly.pdbx_seq_one_letter_code
_entity_poly.pdbx_strand_id
1 'polypeptide(L)'
;MVGFIILAGFLLSGCVAIDALMPRKNGLVRLWLGLSAGLMLMMWLPTLFAFVLRFGRVAQLLGLALAAIIAATFAFLNRDKPRQRRFTDMPLWLPIVLVAPLVILSGYLQYTHTLRNVGGALHVGQSTYGDLCLHLGIATSLRDAAYPPDYSLLPGTLLGYPFLGDSMVTTMLLFGSDLTASFIVTGTLMMALVYMGFVIFCWEFTHSRAATVLATVLMFINGGLGFLYALDGVAKDAMAFRAIFTGFYKTPTNQPNLNLRWSNVICDMMIPQRTLLAGWTVLVPALWLLLGL
;
A
#
# COMPACT_ATOMS: atom_id res chain seq x y z
N MET A 1 9.02 -6.29 16.63
CA MET A 1 9.68 -7.19 15.65
C MET A 1 8.77 -8.33 15.18
N VAL A 2 8.01 -8.96 16.08
CA VAL A 2 7.16 -10.13 15.73
C VAL A 2 6.09 -9.77 14.67
N GLY A 3 5.51 -8.56 14.71
CA GLY A 3 4.53 -8.12 13.70
C GLY A 3 5.05 -8.18 12.26
N PHE A 4 6.34 -7.90 12.03
CA PHE A 4 6.95 -8.03 10.69
C PHE A 4 7.08 -9.49 10.26
N ILE A 5 7.29 -10.42 11.21
CA ILE A 5 7.31 -11.86 10.92
C ILE A 5 5.91 -12.34 10.52
N ILE A 6 4.87 -11.86 11.18
CA ILE A 6 3.46 -12.15 10.81
C ILE A 6 3.16 -11.63 9.40
N LEU A 7 3.51 -10.37 9.10
CA LEU A 7 3.39 -9.81 7.75
C LEU A 7 4.12 -10.69 6.71
N ALA A 8 5.39 -11.01 6.96
CA ALA A 8 6.17 -11.86 6.07
C ALA A 8 5.55 -13.25 5.86
N GLY A 9 4.96 -13.84 6.91
CA GLY A 9 4.25 -15.11 6.83
C GLY A 9 3.05 -15.07 5.88
N PHE A 10 2.22 -14.01 5.94
CA PHE A 10 1.11 -13.82 5.00
C PHE A 10 1.61 -13.59 3.57
N LEU A 11 2.64 -12.75 3.39
CA LEU A 11 3.23 -12.50 2.07
C LEU A 11 3.80 -13.77 1.45
N LEU A 12 4.52 -14.57 2.23
CA LEU A 12 5.05 -15.85 1.78
C LEU A 12 3.94 -16.82 1.40
N SER A 13 2.88 -16.91 2.21
CA SER A 13 1.72 -17.75 1.91
C SER A 13 1.07 -17.36 0.59
N GLY A 14 0.88 -16.06 0.34
CA GLY A 14 0.38 -15.55 -0.93
C GLY A 14 1.30 -15.89 -2.11
N CYS A 15 2.62 -15.71 -1.94
CA CYS A 15 3.60 -16.04 -2.98
C CYS A 15 3.59 -17.54 -3.31
N VAL A 16 3.56 -18.43 -2.31
CA VAL A 16 3.50 -19.88 -2.51
C VAL A 16 2.20 -20.29 -3.22
N ALA A 17 1.07 -19.72 -2.80
CA ALA A 17 -0.23 -20.02 -3.40
C ALA A 17 -0.27 -19.60 -4.89
N ILE A 18 0.16 -18.38 -5.21
CA ILE A 18 0.15 -17.87 -6.59
C ILE A 18 1.19 -18.58 -7.47
N ASP A 19 2.38 -18.89 -6.94
CA ASP A 19 3.39 -19.65 -7.68
C ASP A 19 2.86 -21.04 -8.09
N ALA A 20 2.06 -21.65 -7.25
CA ALA A 20 1.42 -22.94 -7.53
C ALA A 20 0.22 -22.80 -8.49
N LEU A 21 -0.59 -21.75 -8.36
CA LEU A 21 -1.79 -21.54 -9.18
C LEU A 21 -1.47 -21.06 -10.60
N MET A 22 -0.40 -20.26 -10.75
CA MET A 22 -0.04 -19.63 -12.01
C MET A 22 1.36 -20.01 -12.50
N PRO A 23 1.70 -21.33 -12.57
CA PRO A 23 3.06 -21.78 -12.86
C PRO A 23 3.55 -21.38 -14.27
N ARG A 24 2.65 -21.06 -15.20
CA ARG A 24 2.95 -20.66 -16.57
C ARG A 24 3.28 -19.18 -16.75
N LYS A 25 2.93 -18.33 -15.78
CA LYS A 25 3.25 -16.90 -15.83
C LYS A 25 4.71 -16.67 -15.42
N ASN A 26 5.30 -15.59 -15.90
CA ASN A 26 6.69 -15.24 -15.56
C ASN A 26 6.85 -14.92 -14.05
N GLY A 27 8.10 -14.98 -13.56
CA GLY A 27 8.39 -14.86 -12.12
C GLY A 27 7.99 -13.51 -11.52
N LEU A 28 8.13 -12.42 -12.27
CA LEU A 28 7.77 -11.07 -11.80
C LEU A 28 6.26 -10.93 -11.57
N VAL A 29 5.45 -11.42 -12.51
CA VAL A 29 3.99 -11.43 -12.39
C VAL A 29 3.57 -12.30 -11.20
N ARG A 30 4.14 -13.49 -11.04
CA ARG A 30 3.84 -14.39 -9.90
C ARG A 30 4.21 -13.75 -8.57
N LEU A 31 5.37 -13.08 -8.50
CA LEU A 31 5.81 -12.39 -7.29
C LEU A 31 4.87 -11.24 -6.93
N TRP A 32 4.54 -10.38 -7.90
CA TRP A 32 3.63 -9.26 -7.69
C TRP A 32 2.24 -9.72 -7.24
N LEU A 33 1.63 -10.67 -7.97
CA LEU A 33 0.33 -11.25 -7.60
C LEU A 33 0.38 -11.95 -6.24
N GLY A 34 1.48 -12.66 -5.96
CA GLY A 34 1.69 -13.37 -4.70
C GLY A 34 1.75 -12.44 -3.50
N LEU A 35 2.51 -11.35 -3.60
CA LEU A 35 2.59 -10.34 -2.54
C LEU A 35 1.24 -9.64 -2.35
N SER A 36 0.53 -9.31 -3.44
CA SER A 36 -0.81 -8.72 -3.37
C SER A 36 -1.83 -9.67 -2.73
N ALA A 37 -1.80 -10.95 -3.11
CA ALA A 37 -2.63 -11.99 -2.49
C ALA A 37 -2.29 -12.16 -1.00
N GLY A 38 -1.01 -12.11 -0.62
CA GLY A 38 -0.59 -12.17 0.77
C GLY A 38 -1.16 -11.05 1.62
N LEU A 39 -1.15 -9.80 1.13
CA LEU A 39 -1.81 -8.68 1.80
C LEU A 39 -3.33 -8.88 1.89
N MET A 40 -3.96 -9.36 0.82
CA MET A 40 -5.39 -9.67 0.83
C MET A 40 -5.72 -10.73 1.90
N LEU A 41 -4.94 -11.80 1.99
CA LEU A 41 -5.11 -12.83 3.02
C LEU A 41 -4.95 -12.25 4.44
N MET A 42 -3.96 -11.36 4.66
CA MET A 42 -3.75 -10.67 5.92
C MET A 42 -4.91 -9.76 6.32
N MET A 43 -5.56 -9.12 5.36
CA MET A 43 -6.74 -8.28 5.60
C MET A 43 -7.98 -9.11 5.92
N TRP A 44 -8.23 -10.17 5.18
CA TRP A 44 -9.50 -10.90 5.24
C TRP A 44 -9.53 -12.02 6.27
N LEU A 45 -8.51 -12.88 6.33
CA LEU A 45 -8.59 -14.10 7.15
C LEU A 45 -8.71 -13.80 8.65
N PRO A 46 -7.89 -12.92 9.24
CA PRO A 46 -8.05 -12.55 10.64
C PRO A 46 -9.41 -11.90 10.93
N THR A 47 -9.93 -11.11 9.99
CA THR A 47 -11.23 -10.46 10.10
C THR A 47 -12.36 -11.49 10.17
N LEU A 48 -12.32 -12.54 9.36
CA LEU A 48 -13.30 -13.63 9.42
C LEU A 48 -13.30 -14.32 10.79
N PHE A 49 -12.15 -14.62 11.35
CA PHE A 49 -12.03 -15.19 12.70
C PHE A 49 -12.49 -14.22 13.79
N ALA A 50 -12.34 -12.91 13.58
CA ALA A 50 -12.69 -11.90 14.56
C ALA A 50 -14.20 -11.82 14.86
N PHE A 51 -15.06 -12.25 13.94
CA PHE A 51 -16.51 -12.35 14.19
C PHE A 51 -16.87 -13.31 15.32
N VAL A 52 -15.98 -14.27 15.63
CA VAL A 52 -16.18 -15.25 16.72
C VAL A 52 -15.22 -15.00 17.89
N LEU A 53 -13.98 -14.56 17.60
CA LEU A 53 -12.86 -14.55 18.57
C LEU A 53 -12.36 -13.16 18.96
N ARG A 54 -13.00 -12.08 18.51
CA ARG A 54 -12.47 -10.70 18.56
C ARG A 54 -11.22 -10.54 17.68
N PHE A 55 -10.87 -9.29 17.31
CA PHE A 55 -9.69 -8.98 16.50
C PHE A 55 -8.40 -8.96 17.35
N GLY A 56 -8.10 -10.10 17.96
CA GLY A 56 -6.95 -10.31 18.84
C GLY A 56 -5.88 -11.21 18.21
N ARG A 57 -4.84 -11.50 18.98
CA ARG A 57 -3.71 -12.33 18.52
C ARG A 57 -4.13 -13.71 18.04
N VAL A 58 -5.14 -14.31 18.69
CA VAL A 58 -5.61 -15.66 18.30
C VAL A 58 -6.22 -15.63 16.88
N ALA A 59 -7.08 -14.67 16.58
CA ALA A 59 -7.65 -14.51 15.24
C ALA A 59 -6.55 -14.31 14.17
N GLN A 60 -5.50 -13.55 14.50
CA GLN A 60 -4.36 -13.32 13.60
C GLN A 60 -3.58 -14.62 13.32
N LEU A 61 -3.28 -15.41 14.35
CA LEU A 61 -2.54 -16.67 14.22
C LEU A 61 -3.35 -17.72 13.46
N LEU A 62 -4.67 -17.80 13.72
CA LEU A 62 -5.56 -18.69 12.97
C LEU A 62 -5.68 -18.26 11.51
N GLY A 63 -5.74 -16.93 11.24
CA GLY A 63 -5.72 -16.38 9.89
C GLY A 63 -4.43 -16.74 9.15
N LEU A 64 -3.28 -16.61 9.80
CA LEU A 64 -1.99 -16.99 9.22
C LEU A 64 -1.90 -18.50 9.00
N ALA A 65 -2.34 -19.32 9.96
CA ALA A 65 -2.37 -20.78 9.81
C ALA A 65 -3.25 -21.21 8.63
N LEU A 66 -4.43 -20.61 8.48
CA LEU A 66 -5.32 -20.88 7.33
C LEU A 66 -4.68 -20.43 6.01
N ALA A 67 -4.00 -19.27 5.98
CA ALA A 67 -3.27 -18.82 4.79
C ALA A 67 -2.16 -19.81 4.40
N ALA A 68 -1.42 -20.33 5.38
CA ALA A 68 -0.37 -21.34 5.16
C ALA A 68 -0.96 -22.67 4.66
N ILE A 69 -2.08 -23.11 5.22
CA ILE A 69 -2.80 -24.32 4.77
C ILE A 69 -3.27 -24.17 3.31
N ILE A 70 -3.88 -23.02 2.96
CA ILE A 70 -4.31 -22.73 1.58
C ILE A 70 -3.10 -22.78 0.65
N ALA A 71 -2.00 -22.13 1.01
CA ALA A 71 -0.77 -22.12 0.22
C ALA A 71 -0.18 -23.54 0.03
N ALA A 72 -0.09 -24.31 1.11
CA ALA A 72 0.40 -25.68 1.07
C ALA A 72 -0.48 -26.60 0.22
N THR A 73 -1.81 -26.45 0.34
CA THR A 73 -2.78 -27.21 -0.47
C THR A 73 -2.59 -26.94 -1.95
N PHE A 74 -2.51 -25.66 -2.37
CA PHE A 74 -2.27 -25.33 -3.78
C PHE A 74 -0.90 -25.81 -4.26
N ALA A 75 0.13 -25.68 -3.43
CA ALA A 75 1.47 -26.16 -3.75
C ALA A 75 1.48 -27.69 -3.96
N PHE A 76 0.79 -28.44 -3.11
CA PHE A 76 0.67 -29.90 -3.22
C PHE A 76 -0.11 -30.31 -4.47
N LEU A 77 -1.29 -29.73 -4.70
CA LEU A 77 -2.15 -30.08 -5.84
C LEU A 77 -1.55 -29.74 -7.21
N ASN A 78 -0.64 -28.78 -7.25
CA ASN A 78 -0.03 -28.29 -8.50
C ASN A 78 1.48 -28.58 -8.61
N ARG A 79 2.02 -29.44 -7.75
CA ARG A 79 3.47 -29.73 -7.67
C ARG A 79 4.07 -30.25 -8.97
N ASP A 80 3.29 -30.99 -9.77
CA ASP A 80 3.74 -31.63 -11.00
C ASP A 80 3.57 -30.74 -12.24
N LYS A 81 3.00 -29.53 -12.08
CA LYS A 81 2.83 -28.61 -13.21
C LYS A 81 4.15 -27.97 -13.60
N PRO A 82 4.49 -27.93 -14.91
CA PRO A 82 5.70 -27.27 -15.40
C PRO A 82 5.64 -25.77 -15.09
N ARG A 83 6.74 -25.23 -14.58
CA ARG A 83 6.87 -23.81 -14.20
C ARG A 83 7.65 -23.03 -15.24
N GLN A 84 7.16 -21.83 -15.58
CA GLN A 84 7.92 -20.87 -16.36
C GLN A 84 9.16 -20.42 -15.59
N ARG A 85 10.35 -20.59 -16.21
CA ARG A 85 11.62 -20.21 -15.59
C ARG A 85 12.01 -18.76 -15.84
N ARG A 86 11.43 -18.13 -16.86
CA ARG A 86 11.73 -16.73 -17.19
C ARG A 86 11.21 -15.82 -16.09
N PHE A 87 12.06 -14.91 -15.64
CA PHE A 87 11.69 -13.98 -14.57
C PHE A 87 10.72 -12.92 -15.05
N THR A 88 10.94 -12.33 -16.22
CA THR A 88 10.06 -11.31 -16.82
C THR A 88 10.16 -11.31 -18.34
N ASP A 89 9.08 -10.93 -19.02
CA ASP A 89 9.01 -10.69 -20.46
C ASP A 89 9.24 -9.22 -20.80
N MET A 90 9.11 -8.35 -19.81
CA MET A 90 9.39 -6.93 -19.87
C MET A 90 10.90 -6.66 -19.73
N PRO A 91 11.46 -5.66 -20.44
CA PRO A 91 12.85 -5.22 -20.20
C PRO A 91 13.04 -4.81 -18.74
N LEU A 92 14.02 -5.39 -18.04
CA LEU A 92 14.24 -5.18 -16.60
C LEU A 92 14.48 -3.73 -16.22
N TRP A 93 15.01 -2.91 -17.12
CA TRP A 93 15.21 -1.49 -16.83
C TRP A 93 13.88 -0.73 -16.62
N LEU A 94 12.76 -1.17 -17.24
CA LEU A 94 11.45 -0.52 -17.07
C LEU A 94 10.99 -0.51 -15.61
N PRO A 95 10.83 -1.66 -14.92
CA PRO A 95 10.42 -1.65 -13.52
C PRO A 95 11.47 -0.97 -12.62
N ILE A 96 12.77 -1.09 -12.93
CA ILE A 96 13.82 -0.44 -12.12
C ILE A 96 13.68 1.08 -12.21
N VAL A 97 13.59 1.64 -13.42
CA VAL A 97 13.56 3.10 -13.63
C VAL A 97 12.21 3.71 -13.25
N LEU A 98 11.11 2.98 -13.48
CA LEU A 98 9.78 3.51 -13.21
C LEU A 98 9.31 3.28 -11.77
N VAL A 99 9.59 2.12 -11.20
CA VAL A 99 9.05 1.73 -9.88
C VAL A 99 9.98 2.11 -8.74
N ALA A 100 11.29 1.83 -8.84
CA ALA A 100 12.19 2.05 -7.72
C ALA A 100 12.26 3.53 -7.25
N PRO A 101 12.34 4.55 -8.13
CA PRO A 101 12.29 5.94 -7.69
C PRO A 101 10.97 6.31 -7.02
N LEU A 102 9.83 5.81 -7.53
CA LEU A 102 8.52 6.05 -6.92
C LEU A 102 8.41 5.40 -5.54
N VAL A 103 8.94 4.19 -5.36
CA VAL A 103 8.96 3.51 -4.04
C VAL A 103 9.85 4.27 -3.05
N ILE A 104 11.04 4.70 -3.47
CA ILE A 104 11.96 5.48 -2.62
C ILE A 104 11.30 6.81 -2.21
N LEU A 105 10.74 7.54 -3.17
CA LEU A 105 10.00 8.78 -2.89
C LEU A 105 8.83 8.53 -1.94
N SER A 106 8.04 7.50 -2.19
CA SER A 106 6.89 7.16 -1.34
C SER A 106 7.31 6.77 0.06
N GLY A 107 8.35 5.97 0.22
CA GLY A 107 8.92 5.64 1.54
C GLY A 107 9.40 6.88 2.29
N TYR A 108 10.06 7.80 1.60
CA TYR A 108 10.46 9.09 2.15
C TYR A 108 9.25 9.94 2.56
N LEU A 109 8.22 10.03 1.72
CA LEU A 109 7.00 10.77 2.03
C LEU A 109 6.21 10.11 3.17
N GLN A 110 6.10 8.80 3.21
CA GLN A 110 5.52 8.07 4.35
C GLN A 110 6.28 8.38 5.65
N TYR A 111 7.61 8.38 5.62
CA TYR A 111 8.44 8.70 6.79
C TYR A 111 8.27 10.15 7.26
N THR A 112 8.17 11.11 6.33
CA THR A 112 8.13 12.54 6.66
C THR A 112 6.72 13.09 6.89
N HIS A 113 5.66 12.51 6.29
CA HIS A 113 4.31 13.09 6.26
C HIS A 113 3.24 12.22 6.93
N THR A 114 3.51 10.94 7.24
CA THR A 114 2.50 10.10 7.90
C THR A 114 2.47 10.37 9.40
N LEU A 115 3.47 9.91 10.13
CA LEU A 115 3.59 10.11 11.57
C LEU A 115 5.02 10.54 11.91
N ARG A 116 5.15 11.75 12.41
CA ARG A 116 6.44 12.31 12.80
C ARG A 116 6.45 12.65 14.27
N ASN A 117 7.45 12.20 14.99
CA ASN A 117 7.69 12.61 16.37
C ASN A 117 8.42 13.96 16.36
N VAL A 118 7.80 14.98 16.93
CA VAL A 118 8.37 16.32 17.12
C VAL A 118 8.20 16.71 18.58
N GLY A 119 9.31 16.83 19.30
CA GLY A 119 9.27 17.21 20.72
C GLY A 119 8.51 16.23 21.63
N GLY A 120 8.45 14.95 21.28
CA GLY A 120 7.71 13.91 22.03
C GLY A 120 6.25 13.76 21.65
N ALA A 121 5.70 14.61 20.77
CA ALA A 121 4.34 14.49 20.26
C ALA A 121 4.32 13.92 18.82
N LEU A 122 3.32 13.10 18.51
CA LEU A 122 3.10 12.60 17.15
C LEU A 122 2.34 13.65 16.33
N HIS A 123 2.93 14.02 15.20
CA HIS A 123 2.37 14.97 14.25
C HIS A 123 2.04 14.28 12.92
N VAL A 124 0.95 14.69 12.31
CA VAL A 124 0.51 14.27 10.97
C VAL A 124 0.79 15.40 9.98
N GLY A 125 1.28 15.08 8.78
CA GLY A 125 1.60 16.06 7.75
C GLY A 125 0.36 16.79 7.22
N GLN A 126 0.55 17.97 6.63
CA GLN A 126 -0.55 18.83 6.18
C GLN A 126 -1.46 18.16 5.14
N SER A 127 -0.89 17.46 4.15
CA SER A 127 -1.67 16.77 3.12
C SER A 127 -2.40 15.52 3.64
N THR A 128 -2.04 15.03 4.83
CA THR A 128 -2.56 13.78 5.40
C THR A 128 -3.46 14.00 6.61
N TYR A 129 -3.54 15.20 7.15
CA TYR A 129 -4.12 15.48 8.47
C TYR A 129 -5.61 15.10 8.61
N GLY A 130 -6.39 15.21 7.55
CA GLY A 130 -7.81 14.90 7.58
C GLY A 130 -8.07 13.40 7.68
N ASP A 131 -7.64 12.67 6.68
CA ASP A 131 -7.95 11.24 6.54
C ASP A 131 -7.10 10.36 7.45
N LEU A 132 -5.82 10.69 7.63
CA LEU A 132 -4.93 9.84 8.41
C LEU A 132 -5.30 9.79 9.89
N CYS A 133 -5.88 10.84 10.44
CA CYS A 133 -6.38 10.80 11.82
C CYS A 133 -7.52 9.78 12.00
N LEU A 134 -8.41 9.65 11.02
CA LEU A 134 -9.45 8.62 10.99
C LEU A 134 -8.82 7.22 10.93
N HIS A 135 -7.86 7.00 10.00
CA HIS A 135 -7.17 5.72 9.85
C HIS A 135 -6.37 5.32 11.10
N LEU A 136 -5.75 6.30 11.78
CA LEU A 136 -5.09 6.07 13.07
C LEU A 136 -6.08 5.63 14.14
N GLY A 137 -7.23 6.32 14.24
CA GLY A 137 -8.30 5.97 15.17
C GLY A 137 -8.82 4.55 14.92
N ILE A 138 -9.07 4.19 13.65
CA ILE A 138 -9.52 2.84 13.28
C ILE A 138 -8.44 1.81 13.63
N ALA A 139 -7.20 1.99 13.17
CA ALA A 139 -6.12 1.02 13.38
C ALA A 139 -5.84 0.74 14.86
N THR A 140 -5.95 1.77 15.71
CA THR A 140 -5.70 1.60 17.15
C THR A 140 -6.91 1.03 17.90
N SER A 141 -8.15 1.36 17.50
CA SER A 141 -9.37 0.87 18.14
C SER A 141 -9.73 -0.58 17.80
N LEU A 142 -9.26 -1.09 16.65
CA LEU A 142 -9.47 -2.50 16.26
C LEU A 142 -8.75 -3.51 17.17
N ARG A 143 -7.79 -3.09 18.01
CA ARG A 143 -7.05 -4.00 18.89
C ARG A 143 -7.99 -4.62 19.90
N ASP A 144 -8.09 -5.96 19.86
CA ASP A 144 -8.98 -6.77 20.69
C ASP A 144 -10.48 -6.37 20.61
N ALA A 145 -10.87 -5.67 19.53
CA ALA A 145 -12.23 -5.27 19.30
C ALA A 145 -13.14 -6.49 19.02
N ALA A 146 -14.39 -6.42 19.48
CA ALA A 146 -15.46 -7.29 19.01
C ALA A 146 -15.80 -6.94 17.55
N TYR A 147 -16.42 -7.88 16.83
CA TYR A 147 -16.84 -7.67 15.44
C TYR A 147 -18.36 -7.85 15.30
N PRO A 148 -19.02 -6.99 14.50
CA PRO A 148 -18.51 -5.79 13.82
C PRO A 148 -17.93 -4.77 14.81
N PRO A 149 -16.84 -4.05 14.43
CA PRO A 149 -16.21 -3.10 15.34
C PRO A 149 -17.03 -1.80 15.50
N ASP A 150 -16.85 -1.14 16.63
CA ASP A 150 -17.40 0.19 16.87
C ASP A 150 -16.57 1.27 16.17
N TYR A 151 -17.24 2.37 15.87
CA TYR A 151 -16.58 3.55 15.32
C TYR A 151 -15.76 4.26 16.41
N SER A 152 -14.46 4.43 16.17
CA SER A 152 -13.51 4.92 17.17
C SER A 152 -13.81 6.33 17.72
N LEU A 153 -14.51 7.17 16.94
CA LEU A 153 -14.86 8.53 17.34
C LEU A 153 -16.25 8.61 18.00
N LEU A 154 -17.08 7.57 17.88
CA LEU A 154 -18.42 7.51 18.46
C LEU A 154 -18.70 6.10 18.98
N PRO A 155 -18.23 5.75 20.19
CA PRO A 155 -18.47 4.45 20.81
C PRO A 155 -19.96 4.08 20.88
N GLY A 156 -20.27 2.80 20.63
CA GLY A 156 -21.64 2.30 20.54
C GLY A 156 -22.31 2.48 19.18
N THR A 157 -21.60 3.07 18.20
CA THR A 157 -22.03 3.13 16.80
C THR A 157 -21.13 2.23 15.97
N LEU A 158 -21.71 1.36 15.16
CA LEU A 158 -20.93 0.47 14.29
C LEU A 158 -20.09 1.24 13.27
N LEU A 159 -18.89 0.75 13.01
CA LEU A 159 -17.99 1.30 12.01
C LEU A 159 -18.54 1.07 10.61
N GLY A 160 -19.12 2.10 10.00
CA GLY A 160 -19.61 2.11 8.62
C GLY A 160 -18.54 2.54 7.58
N TYR A 161 -17.25 2.35 7.87
CA TYR A 161 -16.15 2.75 7.00
C TYR A 161 -15.28 1.53 6.62
N PRO A 162 -14.75 1.45 5.39
CA PRO A 162 -13.87 0.37 5.00
C PRO A 162 -12.57 0.39 5.82
N PHE A 163 -12.30 -0.65 6.58
CA PHE A 163 -11.22 -0.70 7.58
C PHE A 163 -10.14 -1.76 7.32
N LEU A 164 -10.31 -2.60 6.31
CA LEU A 164 -9.40 -3.73 6.05
C LEU A 164 -7.96 -3.29 5.79
N GLY A 165 -7.75 -2.14 5.13
CA GLY A 165 -6.42 -1.56 4.95
C GLY A 165 -5.74 -1.19 6.28
N ASP A 166 -6.53 -0.73 7.26
CA ASP A 166 -6.03 -0.35 8.59
C ASP A 166 -5.82 -1.56 9.50
N SER A 167 -6.59 -2.63 9.30
CA SER A 167 -6.47 -3.87 10.07
C SER A 167 -5.07 -4.50 9.97
N MET A 168 -4.33 -4.29 8.88
CA MET A 168 -2.94 -4.74 8.76
C MET A 168 -2.03 -4.04 9.78
N VAL A 169 -2.22 -2.74 10.00
CA VAL A 169 -1.50 -2.01 11.04
C VAL A 169 -1.84 -2.57 12.41
N THR A 170 -3.14 -2.78 12.69
CA THR A 170 -3.60 -3.40 13.94
C THR A 170 -2.95 -4.76 14.18
N THR A 171 -2.87 -5.60 13.15
CA THR A 171 -2.16 -6.88 13.22
C THR A 171 -0.72 -6.70 13.68
N MET A 172 0.00 -5.76 13.08
CA MET A 172 1.39 -5.50 13.49
C MET A 172 1.50 -4.97 14.92
N LEU A 173 0.58 -4.10 15.36
CA LEU A 173 0.53 -3.57 16.72
C LEU A 173 0.26 -4.67 17.76
N LEU A 174 -0.65 -5.61 17.47
CA LEU A 174 -0.94 -6.76 18.35
C LEU A 174 0.29 -7.61 18.62
N PHE A 175 1.25 -7.64 17.71
CA PHE A 175 2.53 -8.36 17.84
C PHE A 175 3.71 -7.45 18.20
N GLY A 176 3.43 -6.27 18.78
CA GLY A 176 4.44 -5.40 19.39
C GLY A 176 5.30 -4.61 18.41
N SER A 177 4.82 -4.37 17.20
CA SER A 177 5.43 -3.40 16.28
C SER A 177 5.09 -1.97 16.69
N ASP A 178 5.98 -1.03 16.41
CA ASP A 178 5.73 0.40 16.61
C ASP A 178 4.66 0.91 15.65
N LEU A 179 3.87 1.88 16.10
CA LEU A 179 2.76 2.46 15.34
C LEU A 179 3.26 3.11 14.05
N THR A 180 4.27 3.97 14.16
CA THR A 180 4.86 4.70 13.02
C THR A 180 5.44 3.72 12.00
N ALA A 181 6.25 2.75 12.45
CA ALA A 181 6.83 1.74 11.57
C ALA A 181 5.75 0.88 10.90
N SER A 182 4.68 0.53 11.61
CA SER A 182 3.57 -0.25 11.05
C SER A 182 2.84 0.47 9.93
N PHE A 183 2.60 1.79 10.09
CA PHE A 183 2.01 2.62 9.04
C PHE A 183 2.94 2.78 7.83
N ILE A 184 4.21 3.13 8.06
CA ILE A 184 5.18 3.37 6.99
C ILE A 184 5.41 2.10 6.16
N VAL A 185 5.67 0.97 6.80
CA VAL A 185 6.02 -0.27 6.10
C VAL A 185 4.84 -0.80 5.29
N THR A 186 3.65 -0.90 5.89
CA THR A 186 2.46 -1.37 5.17
C THR A 186 2.05 -0.40 4.06
N GLY A 187 2.13 0.91 4.30
CA GLY A 187 1.86 1.93 3.29
C GLY A 187 2.82 1.86 2.11
N THR A 188 4.13 1.85 2.37
CA THR A 188 5.16 1.76 1.32
C THR A 188 5.06 0.46 0.53
N LEU A 189 4.79 -0.67 1.19
CA LEU A 189 4.60 -1.96 0.52
C LEU A 189 3.40 -1.93 -0.42
N MET A 190 2.25 -1.42 0.03
CA MET A 190 1.06 -1.28 -0.82
C MET A 190 1.34 -0.38 -2.03
N MET A 191 2.03 0.75 -1.83
CA MET A 191 2.42 1.66 -2.92
C MET A 191 3.34 0.96 -3.92
N ALA A 192 4.33 0.21 -3.45
CA ALA A 192 5.22 -0.56 -4.32
C ALA A 192 4.45 -1.58 -5.18
N LEU A 193 3.47 -2.27 -4.60
CA LEU A 193 2.63 -3.23 -5.32
C LEU A 193 1.72 -2.56 -6.35
N VAL A 194 1.18 -1.39 -6.03
CA VAL A 194 0.37 -0.60 -6.98
C VAL A 194 1.23 -0.11 -8.15
N TYR A 195 2.43 0.45 -7.90
CA TYR A 195 3.33 0.90 -8.96
C TYR A 195 3.77 -0.26 -9.85
N MET A 196 4.23 -1.35 -9.23
CA MET A 196 4.66 -2.53 -9.98
C MET A 196 3.51 -3.11 -10.80
N GLY A 197 2.33 -3.23 -10.19
CA GLY A 197 1.14 -3.75 -10.86
C GLY A 197 0.72 -2.88 -12.03
N PHE A 198 0.74 -1.56 -11.88
CA PHE A 198 0.41 -0.64 -12.96
C PHE A 198 1.39 -0.75 -14.14
N VAL A 199 2.69 -0.84 -13.86
CA VAL A 199 3.73 -1.03 -14.89
C VAL A 199 3.58 -2.37 -15.60
N ILE A 200 3.34 -3.46 -14.86
CA ILE A 200 3.05 -4.79 -15.43
C ILE A 200 1.80 -4.73 -16.31
N PHE A 201 0.72 -4.14 -15.78
CA PHE A 201 -0.55 -4.02 -16.51
C PHE A 201 -0.38 -3.26 -17.83
N CYS A 202 0.27 -2.08 -17.80
CA CYS A 202 0.52 -1.30 -19.00
C CYS A 202 1.39 -2.06 -20.02
N TRP A 203 2.40 -2.78 -19.55
CA TRP A 203 3.26 -3.59 -20.41
C TRP A 203 2.50 -4.75 -21.07
N GLU A 204 1.80 -5.55 -20.30
CA GLU A 204 1.02 -6.69 -20.79
C GLU A 204 -0.09 -6.26 -21.76
N PHE A 205 -0.68 -5.09 -21.52
CA PHE A 205 -1.74 -4.55 -22.36
C PHE A 205 -1.24 -3.95 -23.67
N THR A 206 -0.06 -3.32 -23.69
CA THR A 206 0.40 -2.54 -24.86
C THR A 206 1.63 -3.14 -25.55
N HIS A 207 2.43 -3.95 -24.87
CA HIS A 207 3.74 -4.40 -25.27
C HIS A 207 4.67 -3.27 -25.78
N SER A 208 4.42 -2.04 -25.37
CA SER A 208 5.11 -0.83 -25.81
C SER A 208 5.84 -0.15 -24.65
N ARG A 209 7.17 0.00 -24.77
CA ARG A 209 7.99 0.72 -23.80
C ARG A 209 7.53 2.17 -23.64
N ALA A 210 7.28 2.86 -24.76
CA ALA A 210 6.87 4.26 -24.76
C ALA A 210 5.49 4.44 -24.10
N ALA A 211 4.53 3.56 -24.41
CA ALA A 211 3.21 3.61 -23.78
C ALA A 211 3.28 3.33 -22.26
N THR A 212 4.09 2.34 -21.84
CA THR A 212 4.27 2.03 -20.42
C THR A 212 4.92 3.20 -19.66
N VAL A 213 5.96 3.82 -20.21
CA VAL A 213 6.60 5.00 -19.62
C VAL A 213 5.61 6.15 -19.52
N LEU A 214 4.96 6.50 -20.65
CA LEU A 214 4.02 7.63 -20.68
C LEU A 214 2.85 7.41 -19.72
N ALA A 215 2.23 6.24 -19.71
CA ALA A 215 1.14 5.93 -18.79
C ALA A 215 1.58 6.05 -17.32
N THR A 216 2.76 5.54 -16.98
CA THR A 216 3.29 5.62 -15.61
C THR A 216 3.55 7.06 -15.18
N VAL A 217 4.15 7.87 -16.06
CA VAL A 217 4.38 9.30 -15.80
C VAL A 217 3.06 10.04 -15.64
N LEU A 218 2.12 9.85 -16.56
CA LEU A 218 0.81 10.51 -16.50
C LEU A 218 0.01 10.10 -15.26
N MET A 219 0.14 8.85 -14.79
CA MET A 219 -0.59 8.37 -13.62
C MET A 219 0.02 8.88 -12.30
N PHE A 220 1.33 8.82 -12.13
CA PHE A 220 1.96 9.03 -10.83
C PHE A 220 2.72 10.37 -10.69
N ILE A 221 3.16 10.95 -11.81
CA ILE A 221 3.89 12.22 -11.82
C ILE A 221 3.01 13.36 -12.36
N ASN A 222 1.72 13.14 -12.40
CA ASN A 222 0.77 14.17 -12.78
C ASN A 222 0.76 15.29 -11.71
N GLY A 223 0.45 16.51 -12.11
CA GLY A 223 0.32 17.65 -11.24
C GLY A 223 -0.27 18.83 -12.00
N GLY A 224 -1.00 19.69 -11.29
CA GLY A 224 -1.50 20.93 -11.86
C GLY A 224 -0.39 21.96 -12.06
N LEU A 225 -0.72 23.09 -12.63
CA LEU A 225 0.22 24.20 -12.91
C LEU A 225 0.75 24.88 -11.63
N GLY A 226 0.32 24.45 -10.45
CA GLY A 226 0.81 24.95 -9.16
C GLY A 226 2.32 24.82 -8.98
N PHE A 227 2.99 23.87 -9.66
CA PHE A 227 4.45 23.77 -9.64
C PHE A 227 5.17 25.03 -10.16
N LEU A 228 4.54 25.82 -11.04
CA LEU A 228 5.12 27.07 -11.53
C LEU A 228 5.33 28.07 -10.40
N TYR A 229 4.42 28.12 -9.44
CA TYR A 229 4.56 28.98 -8.26
C TYR A 229 5.64 28.50 -7.31
N ALA A 230 5.83 27.17 -7.19
CA ALA A 230 6.93 26.61 -6.44
C ALA A 230 8.29 26.97 -7.08
N LEU A 231 8.39 26.92 -8.42
CA LEU A 231 9.60 27.31 -9.15
C LEU A 231 9.90 28.80 -9.01
N ASP A 232 8.89 29.67 -9.07
CA ASP A 232 9.06 31.12 -8.82
C ASP A 232 9.56 31.40 -7.40
N GLY A 233 9.04 30.67 -6.40
CA GLY A 233 9.53 30.74 -5.02
C GLY A 233 10.99 30.32 -4.88
N VAL A 234 11.39 29.24 -5.57
CA VAL A 234 12.78 28.77 -5.60
C VAL A 234 13.71 29.75 -6.30
N ALA A 235 13.25 30.42 -7.37
CA ALA A 235 14.03 31.46 -8.07
C ALA A 235 14.30 32.67 -7.18
N LYS A 236 13.37 33.00 -6.27
CA LYS A 236 13.53 34.11 -5.30
C LYS A 236 14.34 33.71 -4.07
N ASP A 237 14.26 32.48 -3.64
CA ASP A 237 14.99 31.92 -2.50
C ASP A 237 15.34 30.44 -2.72
N ALA A 238 16.60 30.15 -2.98
CA ALA A 238 17.09 28.79 -3.19
C ALA A 238 16.83 27.86 -1.98
N MET A 239 16.74 28.40 -0.76
CA MET A 239 16.39 27.63 0.43
C MET A 239 14.93 27.17 0.42
N ALA A 240 14.05 27.81 -0.36
CA ALA A 240 12.66 27.38 -0.52
C ALA A 240 12.57 25.97 -1.13
N PHE A 241 13.49 25.61 -2.04
CA PHE A 241 13.56 24.24 -2.58
C PHE A 241 13.88 23.22 -1.48
N ARG A 242 14.86 23.50 -0.63
CA ARG A 242 15.19 22.62 0.50
C ARG A 242 14.03 22.51 1.49
N ALA A 243 13.29 23.60 1.70
CA ALA A 243 12.14 23.62 2.60
C ALA A 243 10.98 22.73 2.12
N ILE A 244 10.86 22.41 0.81
CA ILE A 244 9.89 21.44 0.29
C ILE A 244 10.13 20.05 0.90
N PHE A 245 11.39 19.65 1.05
CA PHE A 245 11.77 18.34 1.58
C PHE A 245 11.85 18.30 3.11
N THR A 246 12.07 19.44 3.76
CA THR A 246 12.24 19.53 5.22
C THR A 246 11.04 20.13 5.93
N GLY A 247 10.21 20.88 5.22
CA GLY A 247 9.01 21.54 5.75
C GLY A 247 7.81 20.62 5.81
N PHE A 248 7.58 20.03 6.95
CA PHE A 248 6.54 19.03 7.23
C PHE A 248 5.11 19.43 6.82
N TYR A 249 4.81 20.73 6.80
CA TYR A 249 3.47 21.26 6.49
C TYR A 249 3.40 22.04 5.18
N LYS A 250 4.44 22.10 4.39
CA LYS A 250 4.43 22.92 3.17
C LYS A 250 3.95 22.11 1.97
N THR A 251 2.93 22.62 1.30
CA THR A 251 2.42 22.12 0.00
C THR A 251 2.53 23.24 -1.04
N PRO A 252 3.76 23.55 -1.52
CA PRO A 252 4.05 24.75 -2.31
C PRO A 252 3.37 24.78 -3.68
N THR A 253 2.87 23.64 -4.15
CA THR A 253 2.13 23.51 -5.41
C THR A 253 0.62 23.68 -5.25
N ASN A 254 0.11 23.68 -4.01
CA ASN A 254 -1.31 23.87 -3.74
C ASN A 254 -1.57 25.36 -3.45
N GLN A 255 -2.27 26.02 -4.34
CA GLN A 255 -2.58 27.47 -4.29
C GLN A 255 -4.11 27.67 -4.29
N PRO A 256 -4.81 27.38 -3.18
CA PRO A 256 -6.27 27.43 -3.12
C PRO A 256 -6.83 28.84 -3.40
N ASN A 257 -6.10 29.88 -3.03
CA ASN A 257 -6.47 31.27 -3.29
C ASN A 257 -6.51 31.63 -4.79
N LEU A 258 -5.80 30.85 -5.62
CA LEU A 258 -5.78 30.98 -7.08
C LEU A 258 -6.63 29.91 -7.75
N ASN A 259 -7.45 29.19 -6.98
CA ASN A 259 -8.21 28.02 -7.43
C ASN A 259 -7.36 26.91 -8.07
N LEU A 260 -6.08 26.81 -7.70
CA LEU A 260 -5.16 25.75 -8.11
C LEU A 260 -5.14 24.68 -7.03
N ARG A 261 -6.23 23.93 -6.93
CA ARG A 261 -6.40 22.81 -5.99
C ARG A 261 -6.12 21.51 -6.71
N TRP A 262 -4.88 21.32 -7.11
CA TRP A 262 -4.54 20.10 -7.76
C TRP A 262 -3.93 19.12 -6.78
N SER A 263 -4.45 17.91 -6.77
CA SER A 263 -3.93 16.82 -5.98
C SER A 263 -3.10 15.86 -6.83
N ASN A 264 -1.87 15.61 -6.40
CA ASN A 264 -1.09 14.50 -6.94
C ASN A 264 -1.59 13.19 -6.35
N VAL A 265 -1.76 12.17 -7.18
CA VAL A 265 -2.30 10.87 -6.75
C VAL A 265 -1.49 10.22 -5.62
N ILE A 266 -0.17 10.41 -5.60
CA ILE A 266 0.70 9.88 -4.53
C ILE A 266 0.46 10.66 -3.23
N CYS A 267 0.59 11.98 -3.29
CA CYS A 267 0.62 12.84 -2.09
C CYS A 267 -0.74 12.99 -1.42
N ASP A 268 -1.81 13.12 -2.21
CA ASP A 268 -3.13 13.50 -1.71
C ASP A 268 -4.15 12.36 -1.72
N MET A 269 -3.82 11.22 -2.35
CA MET A 269 -4.69 10.06 -2.39
C MET A 269 -4.03 8.81 -1.77
N MET A 270 -2.87 8.38 -2.28
CA MET A 270 -2.29 7.11 -1.85
C MET A 270 -1.69 7.17 -0.44
N ILE A 271 -1.10 8.30 -0.04
CA ILE A 271 -0.50 8.45 1.30
C ILE A 271 -1.58 8.60 2.37
N PRO A 272 -2.56 9.53 2.27
CA PRO A 272 -3.55 9.73 3.31
C PRO A 272 -4.64 8.65 3.30
N GLN A 273 -5.07 8.19 2.14
CA GLN A 273 -6.21 7.31 1.93
C GLN A 273 -5.82 5.83 1.93
N ARG A 274 -5.57 5.27 3.10
CA ARG A 274 -5.12 3.87 3.24
C ARG A 274 -6.12 2.86 2.66
N THR A 275 -7.40 3.14 2.77
CA THR A 275 -8.46 2.28 2.23
C THR A 275 -8.41 2.22 0.70
N LEU A 276 -8.24 3.38 0.05
CA LEU A 276 -8.06 3.46 -1.41
C LEU A 276 -6.80 2.69 -1.83
N LEU A 277 -5.69 2.91 -1.12
CA LEU A 277 -4.42 2.26 -1.42
C LEU A 277 -4.51 0.73 -1.28
N ALA A 278 -5.12 0.23 -0.20
CA ALA A 278 -5.38 -1.19 -0.02
C ALA A 278 -6.31 -1.75 -1.11
N GLY A 279 -7.35 -0.99 -1.48
CA GLY A 279 -8.24 -1.33 -2.59
C GLY A 279 -7.49 -1.47 -3.92
N TRP A 280 -6.54 -0.58 -4.22
CA TRP A 280 -5.76 -0.64 -5.46
C TRP A 280 -4.78 -1.82 -5.50
N THR A 281 -4.27 -2.27 -4.34
CA THR A 281 -3.42 -3.48 -4.30
C THR A 281 -4.17 -4.75 -4.68
N VAL A 282 -5.51 -4.73 -4.62
CA VAL A 282 -6.39 -5.83 -5.04
C VAL A 282 -7.00 -5.56 -6.42
N LEU A 283 -7.39 -4.31 -6.70
CA LEU A 283 -8.04 -3.91 -7.95
C LEU A 283 -7.15 -4.13 -9.17
N VAL A 284 -5.87 -3.73 -9.12
CA VAL A 284 -4.97 -3.87 -10.27
C VAL A 284 -4.74 -5.34 -10.63
N PRO A 285 -4.46 -6.26 -9.67
CA PRO A 285 -4.48 -7.71 -9.94
C PRO A 285 -5.81 -8.21 -10.49
N ALA A 286 -6.94 -7.78 -9.94
CA ALA A 286 -8.25 -8.21 -10.40
C ALA A 286 -8.52 -7.80 -11.86
N LEU A 287 -8.20 -6.56 -12.23
CA LEU A 287 -8.30 -6.09 -13.62
C LEU A 287 -7.37 -6.87 -14.55
N TRP A 288 -6.14 -7.14 -14.12
CA TRP A 288 -5.19 -7.93 -14.88
C TRP A 288 -5.73 -9.35 -15.16
N LEU A 289 -6.29 -10.00 -14.14
CA LEU A 289 -6.92 -11.32 -14.27
C LEU A 289 -8.17 -11.29 -15.16
N LEU A 290 -9.02 -10.27 -14.99
CA LEU A 290 -10.27 -10.11 -15.74
C LEU A 290 -10.02 -9.93 -17.25
N LEU A 291 -8.99 -9.21 -17.61
CA LEU A 291 -8.61 -8.98 -19.00
C LEU A 291 -7.82 -10.15 -19.61
N GLY A 292 -7.49 -11.18 -18.83
CA GLY A 292 -6.77 -12.37 -19.30
C GLY A 292 -5.30 -12.11 -19.67
N LEU A 293 -4.73 -11.07 -19.12
CA LEU A 293 -3.36 -10.63 -19.38
C LEU A 293 -2.30 -11.59 -18.82
#